data_b4fe4b907b2f638b69b5914eb2631d61
#
_entry.id   b4fe4b907b2f638b69b5914eb2631d61
#
_cell.length_a   1.000
_cell.length_b   1.000
_cell.length_c   1.000
_cell.angle_alpha   90.00
_cell.angle_beta   90.00
_cell.angle_gamma   90.00
#
_symmetry.space_group_name_H-M   'P 1'
#
loop_
_entity.id
_entity.type
_entity.pdbx_description
1 polymer ?
#
loop_
_entity_poly.entity_id
_entity_poly.type
_entity_poly.pdbx_seq_one_letter_code
_entity_poly.pdbx_strand_id
1 'polypeptide(L)'
;MYLAKHFLIGAVVYAFAGTALAQRVELQPAPFVQVPFQVDGNSPVSWKDGQLQFFTSDGTPVKAHGADQFALSQPTRIVVDRSDHLPMWIESVWTDDDGTVYGWYHNEPGGVCPDGKLTAPRIGAAVSYDGGSTFYDLGLVLTSPDPADCSAKNGFFAGGHGDFSVIPDRERAYFYFLFTNYGGDVIGQGIATARMAFEDRKMPSGAVWKYFAGAWAEPGLGGRVTPVFRAETSWQRADTDSFWGPAVHFNTSLESYVVLLNRACCKPGWPQEGIYASLNPDPGNPAGWSEPVRILRDIGWGPGYYPQVIGLGPGETDTEVGEGARLYVHGRSKWELVFTKGDFFISGADQPLDPSAPMPGDRLDQTSTGRRAGR
;
A
#
# COMPACT_ATOMS: atom_id res chain seq x y z
N MET A 1 -21.35 -66.77 -31.55
CA MET A 1 -20.50 -66.67 -30.37
C MET A 1 -19.36 -65.70 -30.74
N TYR A 2 -19.58 -64.38 -30.54
CA TYR A 2 -18.64 -63.31 -30.88
C TYR A 2 -18.08 -62.70 -29.57
N LEU A 3 -16.78 -62.88 -29.32
CA LEU A 3 -16.06 -62.27 -28.20
C LEU A 3 -15.70 -60.83 -28.60
N ALA A 4 -16.25 -59.82 -27.87
CA ALA A 4 -15.81 -58.42 -27.96
C ALA A 4 -14.59 -58.22 -27.05
N LYS A 5 -13.45 -57.85 -27.65
CA LYS A 5 -12.26 -57.41 -26.90
C LYS A 5 -12.40 -55.93 -26.57
N HIS A 6 -12.48 -55.62 -25.30
CA HIS A 6 -12.42 -54.25 -24.78
C HIS A 6 -10.95 -53.82 -24.67
N PHE A 7 -10.52 -52.83 -25.44
CA PHE A 7 -9.27 -52.14 -25.23
C PHE A 7 -9.48 -51.00 -24.22
N LEU A 8 -8.88 -51.10 -23.05
CA LEU A 8 -8.74 -49.99 -22.09
C LEU A 8 -7.56 -49.12 -22.59
N ILE A 9 -7.84 -47.92 -23.02
CA ILE A 9 -6.85 -46.87 -23.26
C ILE A 9 -6.67 -46.11 -21.93
N GLY A 10 -5.57 -46.41 -21.22
CA GLY A 10 -5.17 -45.67 -20.05
C GLY A 10 -4.62 -44.30 -20.47
N ALA A 11 -5.33 -43.21 -20.15
CA ALA A 11 -4.81 -41.88 -20.29
C ALA A 11 -3.78 -41.62 -19.15
N VAL A 12 -2.50 -41.54 -19.52
CA VAL A 12 -1.45 -41.09 -18.60
C VAL A 12 -1.53 -39.54 -18.52
N VAL A 13 -2.09 -39.03 -17.45
CA VAL A 13 -2.05 -37.60 -17.13
C VAL A 13 -0.63 -37.31 -16.61
N TYR A 14 0.19 -36.69 -17.41
CA TYR A 14 1.44 -36.07 -16.96
C TYR A 14 1.08 -34.82 -16.16
N ALA A 15 1.07 -34.91 -14.83
CA ALA A 15 1.11 -33.75 -13.97
C ALA A 15 2.49 -33.10 -14.13
N PHE A 16 2.59 -32.04 -14.91
CA PHE A 16 3.75 -31.15 -14.84
C PHE A 16 3.67 -30.46 -13.48
N ALA A 17 4.38 -30.98 -12.49
CA ALA A 17 4.75 -30.23 -11.31
C ALA A 17 5.72 -29.15 -11.79
N GLY A 18 5.20 -27.99 -12.18
CA GLY A 18 6.02 -26.80 -12.33
C GLY A 18 6.67 -26.57 -10.98
N THR A 19 7.99 -26.66 -10.92
CA THR A 19 8.75 -26.17 -9.77
C THR A 19 8.47 -24.66 -9.70
N ALA A 20 7.57 -24.27 -8.79
CA ALA A 20 7.45 -22.87 -8.43
C ALA A 20 8.86 -22.41 -8.05
N LEU A 21 9.46 -21.55 -8.87
CA LEU A 21 10.73 -20.94 -8.53
C LEU A 21 10.50 -20.17 -7.23
N ALA A 22 11.16 -20.58 -6.18
CA ALA A 22 11.02 -19.97 -4.89
C ALA A 22 11.47 -18.50 -5.00
N GLN A 23 10.82 -17.64 -4.23
CA GLN A 23 10.92 -16.19 -4.32
C GLN A 23 11.61 -15.69 -3.05
N ARG A 24 12.65 -14.87 -3.21
CA ARG A 24 13.46 -14.39 -2.11
C ARG A 24 13.36 -12.87 -1.99
N VAL A 25 13.02 -12.39 -0.81
CA VAL A 25 12.98 -10.97 -0.44
C VAL A 25 13.94 -10.75 0.72
N GLU A 26 14.95 -9.91 0.53
CA GLU A 26 15.97 -9.62 1.53
C GLU A 26 15.99 -8.14 1.86
N LEU A 27 15.97 -7.82 3.16
CA LEU A 27 16.17 -6.48 3.67
C LEU A 27 17.67 -6.23 3.85
N GLN A 28 18.19 -5.15 3.26
CA GLN A 28 19.58 -4.75 3.37
C GLN A 28 19.71 -3.32 3.92
N PRO A 29 20.75 -3.00 4.72
CA PRO A 29 21.04 -1.64 5.14
C PRO A 29 21.42 -0.77 3.95
N ALA A 30 20.99 0.51 3.99
CA ALA A 30 21.32 1.49 2.97
C ALA A 30 21.50 2.89 3.61
N PRO A 31 22.14 3.86 2.95
CA PRO A 31 22.30 5.21 3.46
C PRO A 31 20.95 5.84 3.83
N PHE A 32 20.92 6.62 4.92
CA PHE A 32 19.68 7.29 5.33
C PHE A 32 19.25 8.33 4.31
N VAL A 33 17.95 8.32 3.99
CA VAL A 33 17.26 9.35 3.22
C VAL A 33 15.93 9.66 3.84
N GLN A 34 15.46 10.89 3.65
CA GLN A 34 14.14 11.34 4.05
C GLN A 34 13.56 12.22 2.95
N VAL A 35 12.30 12.01 2.61
CA VAL A 35 11.59 12.90 1.69
C VAL A 35 11.42 14.29 2.32
N PRO A 36 11.41 15.39 1.52
CA PRO A 36 11.41 16.75 2.04
C PRO A 36 10.01 17.25 2.48
N PHE A 37 9.11 16.35 2.86
CA PHE A 37 7.73 16.65 3.24
C PHE A 37 7.19 15.64 4.26
N GLN A 38 6.03 15.95 4.86
CA GLN A 38 5.31 15.01 5.70
C GLN A 38 4.64 13.92 4.85
N VAL A 39 4.62 12.71 5.41
CA VAL A 39 3.97 11.53 4.83
C VAL A 39 3.02 10.97 5.87
N ASP A 40 1.74 10.88 5.51
CA ASP A 40 0.69 10.31 6.35
C ASP A 40 -0.25 9.47 5.48
N GLY A 41 0.28 8.41 4.89
CA GLY A 41 -0.37 7.52 3.94
C GLY A 41 0.63 6.97 2.92
N ASN A 42 0.18 6.13 2.01
CA ASN A 42 0.97 5.76 0.84
C ASN A 42 1.25 7.00 -0.01
N SER A 43 2.44 7.08 -0.56
CA SER A 43 2.90 8.24 -1.32
C SER A 43 3.31 7.80 -2.73
N PRO A 44 2.36 7.72 -3.67
CA PRO A 44 2.59 7.16 -4.99
C PRO A 44 3.53 8.02 -5.83
N VAL A 45 4.23 7.38 -6.76
CA VAL A 45 5.12 8.06 -7.70
C VAL A 45 4.78 7.72 -9.14
N SER A 46 5.07 8.64 -10.05
CA SER A 46 4.98 8.41 -11.49
C SER A 46 6.09 9.17 -12.23
N TRP A 47 6.41 8.73 -13.44
CA TRP A 47 7.37 9.45 -14.30
C TRP A 47 6.64 10.36 -15.28
N LYS A 48 7.15 11.59 -15.42
CA LYS A 48 6.70 12.56 -16.42
C LYS A 48 7.89 13.35 -16.95
N ASP A 49 8.07 13.38 -18.26
CA ASP A 49 9.12 14.14 -18.93
C ASP A 49 10.53 13.89 -18.37
N GLY A 50 10.82 12.63 -17.97
CA GLY A 50 12.09 12.21 -17.38
C GLY A 50 12.29 12.65 -15.94
N GLN A 51 11.26 13.14 -15.26
CA GLN A 51 11.25 13.46 -13.84
C GLN A 51 10.30 12.58 -13.06
N LEU A 52 10.73 12.13 -11.89
CA LEU A 52 9.88 11.44 -10.93
C LEU A 52 8.93 12.47 -10.30
N GLN A 53 7.63 12.21 -10.39
CA GLN A 53 6.59 12.94 -9.67
C GLN A 53 6.26 12.16 -8.41
N PHE A 54 6.26 12.81 -7.26
CA PHE A 54 5.99 12.21 -5.96
C PHE A 54 4.77 12.89 -5.36
N PHE A 55 3.72 12.12 -5.10
CA PHE A 55 2.46 12.60 -4.50
C PHE A 55 2.42 12.18 -3.05
N THR A 56 1.94 13.04 -2.17
CA THR A 56 1.77 12.72 -0.74
C THR A 56 0.73 13.64 -0.10
N SER A 57 0.36 13.33 1.12
CA SER A 57 -0.60 14.12 1.88
C SER A 57 -0.38 13.97 3.39
N ASP A 58 -0.76 15.01 4.12
CA ASP A 58 -1.05 15.02 5.54
C ASP A 58 -2.48 15.54 5.79
N GLY A 59 -3.41 15.15 4.92
CA GLY A 59 -4.77 15.67 4.83
C GLY A 59 -4.95 16.78 3.78
N THR A 60 -3.85 17.36 3.31
CA THR A 60 -3.82 18.30 2.18
C THR A 60 -2.82 17.79 1.14
N PRO A 61 -3.28 17.39 -0.06
CA PRO A 61 -2.40 16.82 -1.07
C PRO A 61 -1.34 17.79 -1.56
N VAL A 62 -0.11 17.28 -1.67
CA VAL A 62 1.05 18.01 -2.24
C VAL A 62 1.80 17.12 -3.22
N LYS A 63 2.57 17.75 -4.11
CA LYS A 63 3.40 17.09 -5.10
C LYS A 63 4.81 17.67 -5.09
N ALA A 64 5.81 16.80 -5.13
CA ALA A 64 7.20 17.12 -5.41
C ALA A 64 7.65 16.47 -6.72
N HIS A 65 8.75 16.91 -7.29
CA HIS A 65 9.37 16.28 -8.48
C HIS A 65 10.89 16.30 -8.37
N GLY A 66 11.55 15.44 -9.11
CA GLY A 66 13.02 15.39 -9.12
C GLY A 66 13.56 14.45 -10.19
N ALA A 67 14.88 14.42 -10.31
CA ALA A 67 15.55 13.46 -11.20
C ALA A 67 15.33 12.01 -10.76
N ASP A 68 15.17 11.82 -9.46
CA ASP A 68 14.89 10.54 -8.80
C ASP A 68 14.32 10.79 -7.41
N GLN A 69 14.12 9.71 -6.65
CA GLN A 69 13.61 9.76 -5.27
C GLN A 69 14.57 10.38 -4.25
N PHE A 70 15.83 10.60 -4.61
CA PHE A 70 16.87 11.17 -3.73
C PHE A 70 17.09 12.68 -3.96
N ALA A 71 16.55 13.23 -5.06
CA ALA A 71 16.74 14.62 -5.49
C ALA A 71 15.40 15.33 -5.74
N LEU A 72 14.49 15.25 -4.75
CA LEU A 72 13.15 15.84 -4.84
C LEU A 72 13.17 17.35 -4.55
N SER A 73 12.35 18.10 -5.27
CA SER A 73 12.06 19.51 -5.02
C SER A 73 11.28 19.72 -3.71
N GLN A 74 11.18 20.98 -3.28
CA GLN A 74 10.18 21.33 -2.27
C GLN A 74 8.77 21.03 -2.81
N PRO A 75 7.85 20.56 -1.96
CA PRO A 75 6.51 20.22 -2.38
C PRO A 75 5.69 21.45 -2.75
N THR A 76 4.80 21.27 -3.71
CA THR A 76 3.80 22.25 -4.12
C THR A 76 2.40 21.67 -3.83
N ARG A 77 1.47 22.54 -3.43
CA ARG A 77 0.09 22.14 -3.15
C ARG A 77 -0.60 21.68 -4.43
N ILE A 78 -1.32 20.58 -4.34
CA ILE A 78 -2.22 20.08 -5.38
C ILE A 78 -3.55 20.82 -5.24
N VAL A 79 -4.10 21.30 -6.37
CA VAL A 79 -5.45 21.87 -6.41
C VAL A 79 -6.45 20.71 -6.56
N VAL A 80 -7.49 20.70 -5.72
CA VAL A 80 -8.62 19.79 -5.85
C VAL A 80 -9.88 20.60 -6.10
N ASP A 81 -10.74 20.16 -7.03
CA ASP A 81 -11.96 20.85 -7.40
C ASP A 81 -13.06 20.74 -6.33
N ARG A 82 -12.98 19.71 -5.47
CA ARG A 82 -13.92 19.40 -4.38
C ARG A 82 -13.29 19.57 -3.00
N SER A 83 -13.45 20.75 -2.41
CA SER A 83 -12.95 20.98 -1.04
C SER A 83 -13.76 20.27 0.06
N ASP A 84 -14.97 19.81 -0.23
CA ASP A 84 -15.82 19.04 0.68
C ASP A 84 -15.34 17.59 0.88
N HIS A 85 -14.37 17.12 0.07
CA HIS A 85 -13.67 15.85 0.27
C HIS A 85 -12.32 16.01 1.01
N LEU A 86 -12.02 17.17 1.54
CA LEU A 86 -10.90 17.35 2.47
C LEU A 86 -11.32 16.96 3.91
N PRO A 87 -10.42 16.40 4.73
CA PRO A 87 -9.05 16.03 4.42
C PRO A 87 -8.96 14.87 3.42
N MET A 88 -7.90 14.87 2.60
CA MET A 88 -7.73 13.94 1.49
C MET A 88 -6.28 13.50 1.38
N TRP A 89 -6.07 12.19 1.21
CA TRP A 89 -4.75 11.58 0.95
C TRP A 89 -4.79 10.88 -0.40
N ILE A 90 -3.98 11.32 -1.36
CA ILE A 90 -3.81 10.62 -2.63
C ILE A 90 -2.82 9.48 -2.38
N GLU A 91 -3.31 8.24 -2.35
CA GLU A 91 -2.52 7.06 -1.95
C GLU A 91 -2.16 6.14 -3.12
N SER A 92 -2.74 6.36 -4.28
CA SER A 92 -2.35 5.64 -5.51
C SER A 92 -2.57 6.52 -6.74
N VAL A 93 -1.68 6.38 -7.73
CA VAL A 93 -1.83 7.03 -9.03
C VAL A 93 -1.55 6.04 -10.16
N TRP A 94 -2.18 6.29 -11.28
CA TRP A 94 -1.90 5.64 -12.56
C TRP A 94 -1.79 6.71 -13.66
N THR A 95 -0.75 6.64 -14.47
CA THR A 95 -0.58 7.56 -15.60
C THR A 95 -0.80 6.82 -16.91
N ASP A 96 -1.78 7.25 -17.69
CA ASP A 96 -2.02 6.73 -19.04
C ASP A 96 -0.96 7.22 -20.03
N ASP A 97 -0.87 6.54 -21.18
CA ASP A 97 0.09 6.86 -22.25
C ASP A 97 -0.10 8.29 -22.82
N ASP A 98 -1.29 8.89 -22.68
CA ASP A 98 -1.58 10.27 -23.07
C ASP A 98 -1.20 11.32 -22.00
N GLY A 99 -0.65 10.87 -20.87
CA GLY A 99 -0.26 11.73 -19.75
C GLY A 99 -1.39 12.07 -18.78
N THR A 100 -2.59 11.54 -18.98
CA THR A 100 -3.68 11.64 -18.01
C THR A 100 -3.32 10.88 -16.74
N VAL A 101 -3.44 11.51 -15.57
CA VAL A 101 -3.16 10.90 -14.28
C VAL A 101 -4.48 10.61 -13.57
N TYR A 102 -4.75 9.34 -13.30
CA TYR A 102 -5.82 8.91 -12.41
C TYR A 102 -5.27 8.76 -11.00
N GLY A 103 -5.96 9.33 -10.02
CA GLY A 103 -5.61 9.25 -8.61
C GLY A 103 -6.74 8.62 -7.81
N TRP A 104 -6.39 7.82 -6.83
CA TRP A 104 -7.33 7.34 -5.82
C TRP A 104 -6.94 7.94 -4.48
N TYR A 105 -7.94 8.37 -3.72
CA TYR A 105 -7.73 9.09 -2.49
C TYR A 105 -8.50 8.48 -1.32
N HIS A 106 -7.87 8.50 -0.16
CA HIS A 106 -8.46 8.29 1.15
C HIS A 106 -9.10 9.62 1.58
N ASN A 107 -10.31 9.57 2.10
CA ASN A 107 -11.01 10.71 2.68
C ASN A 107 -11.54 10.36 4.07
N GLU A 108 -11.28 11.21 5.02
CA GLU A 108 -11.77 11.09 6.39
C GLU A 108 -12.81 12.17 6.70
N PRO A 109 -14.11 11.87 6.52
CA PRO A 109 -15.15 12.86 6.73
C PRO A 109 -15.24 13.28 8.20
N GLY A 110 -15.32 14.59 8.43
CA GLY A 110 -15.60 15.13 9.76
C GLY A 110 -17.05 14.90 10.18
N GLY A 111 -17.30 14.97 11.51
CA GLY A 111 -18.66 14.92 12.07
C GLY A 111 -19.32 13.54 12.03
N VAL A 112 -18.58 12.47 11.82
CA VAL A 112 -19.08 11.09 11.86
C VAL A 112 -19.58 10.74 13.25
N CYS A 113 -18.82 11.13 14.29
CA CYS A 113 -19.19 10.92 15.69
C CYS A 113 -19.44 12.24 16.41
N PRO A 114 -20.34 12.27 17.41
CA PRO A 114 -20.72 13.50 18.09
C PRO A 114 -19.57 14.24 18.81
N ASP A 115 -18.54 13.49 19.26
CA ASP A 115 -17.35 14.06 19.92
C ASP A 115 -16.27 14.52 18.93
N GLY A 116 -16.48 14.27 17.62
CA GLY A 116 -15.59 14.67 16.56
C GLY A 116 -14.22 13.97 16.51
N LYS A 117 -14.02 12.91 17.32
CA LYS A 117 -12.72 12.26 17.47
C LYS A 117 -12.48 11.12 16.50
N LEU A 118 -13.55 10.40 16.15
CA LEU A 118 -13.48 9.24 15.29
C LEU A 118 -14.04 9.58 13.92
N THR A 119 -13.40 9.08 12.87
CA THR A 119 -13.86 9.16 11.48
C THR A 119 -14.22 7.78 10.95
N ALA A 120 -14.85 7.73 9.77
CA ALA A 120 -15.11 6.51 9.01
C ALA A 120 -14.58 6.73 7.59
N PRO A 121 -13.35 6.32 7.31
CA PRO A 121 -12.72 6.58 6.04
C PRO A 121 -13.45 5.92 4.87
N ARG A 122 -13.26 6.52 3.71
CA ARG A 122 -13.81 6.08 2.43
C ARG A 122 -12.81 6.40 1.31
N ILE A 123 -12.93 5.68 0.20
CA ILE A 123 -12.01 5.83 -0.92
C ILE A 123 -12.76 6.44 -2.09
N GLY A 124 -12.17 7.46 -2.70
CA GLY A 124 -12.65 8.10 -3.91
C GLY A 124 -11.63 8.03 -5.03
N ALA A 125 -12.02 8.52 -6.20
CA ALA A 125 -11.18 8.61 -7.38
C ALA A 125 -11.20 10.04 -7.94
N ALA A 126 -10.11 10.43 -8.60
CA ALA A 126 -9.95 11.73 -9.23
C ALA A 126 -9.09 11.60 -10.49
N VAL A 127 -9.14 12.61 -11.36
CA VAL A 127 -8.37 12.66 -12.61
C VAL A 127 -7.65 13.99 -12.74
N SER A 128 -6.45 13.95 -13.30
CA SER A 128 -5.64 15.14 -13.62
C SER A 128 -5.21 15.10 -15.08
N TYR A 129 -5.29 16.27 -15.75
CA TYR A 129 -4.87 16.46 -17.13
C TYR A 129 -3.59 17.32 -17.25
N ASP A 130 -3.02 17.74 -16.10
CA ASP A 130 -1.85 18.63 -16.03
C ASP A 130 -0.67 18.01 -15.28
N GLY A 131 -0.67 16.64 -15.19
CA GLY A 131 0.38 15.87 -14.53
C GLY A 131 0.30 15.94 -13.02
N GLY A 132 -0.91 15.92 -12.47
CA GLY A 132 -1.16 15.86 -11.05
C GLY A 132 -1.05 17.19 -10.31
N SER A 133 -1.11 18.32 -11.00
CA SER A 133 -1.14 19.64 -10.34
C SER A 133 -2.55 20.04 -9.91
N THR A 134 -3.55 19.63 -10.72
CA THR A 134 -4.97 19.81 -10.44
C THR A 134 -5.67 18.45 -10.57
N PHE A 135 -6.47 18.07 -9.58
CA PHE A 135 -7.32 16.89 -9.65
C PHE A 135 -8.80 17.26 -9.64
N TYR A 136 -9.55 16.61 -10.51
CA TYR A 136 -11.00 16.69 -10.63
C TYR A 136 -11.61 15.40 -10.05
N ASP A 137 -12.52 15.56 -9.10
CA ASP A 137 -13.16 14.43 -8.41
C ASP A 137 -14.05 13.63 -9.35
N LEU A 138 -13.91 12.31 -9.32
CA LEU A 138 -14.75 11.33 -10.03
C LEU A 138 -15.74 10.62 -9.10
N GLY A 139 -15.76 11.01 -7.82
CA GLY A 139 -16.65 10.48 -6.80
C GLY A 139 -16.07 9.32 -5.99
N LEU A 140 -16.85 8.91 -4.99
CA LEU A 140 -16.48 7.78 -4.15
C LEU A 140 -16.61 6.46 -4.92
N VAL A 141 -15.69 5.54 -4.62
CA VAL A 141 -15.62 4.21 -5.24
C VAL A 141 -15.75 3.07 -4.23
N LEU A 142 -15.30 3.28 -2.97
CA LEU A 142 -15.39 2.29 -1.91
C LEU A 142 -15.89 2.93 -0.61
N THR A 143 -16.95 2.36 -0.02
CA THR A 143 -17.49 2.73 1.29
C THR A 143 -17.92 1.49 2.06
N SER A 144 -17.82 1.52 3.40
CA SER A 144 -18.31 0.45 4.26
C SER A 144 -19.84 0.34 4.22
N PRO A 145 -20.41 -0.89 4.30
CA PRO A 145 -21.81 -1.09 4.58
C PRO A 145 -22.20 -0.86 6.03
N ASP A 146 -21.20 -0.92 6.93
CA ASP A 146 -21.43 -0.92 8.36
C ASP A 146 -21.64 0.49 8.90
N PRO A 147 -22.54 0.68 9.86
CA PRO A 147 -22.68 1.96 10.54
C PRO A 147 -21.41 2.27 11.35
N ALA A 148 -21.16 3.57 11.55
CA ALA A 148 -20.07 4.02 12.40
C ALA A 148 -20.30 3.61 13.87
N ASP A 149 -19.31 2.96 14.47
CA ASP A 149 -19.29 2.66 15.91
C ASP A 149 -18.54 3.74 16.68
N CYS A 150 -19.26 4.76 17.13
CA CYS A 150 -18.69 5.85 17.92
C CYS A 150 -18.25 5.43 19.33
N SER A 151 -18.43 4.17 19.72
CA SER A 151 -17.92 3.62 20.97
C SER A 151 -16.54 2.98 20.83
N ALA A 152 -16.00 2.89 19.61
CA ALA A 152 -14.70 2.32 19.32
C ALA A 152 -13.58 2.96 20.18
N LYS A 153 -12.59 2.15 20.57
CA LYS A 153 -11.52 2.53 21.49
C LYS A 153 -10.15 2.60 20.84
N ASN A 154 -10.08 2.43 19.52
CA ASN A 154 -8.82 2.51 18.77
C ASN A 154 -8.25 3.93 18.67
N GLY A 155 -9.06 4.97 18.91
CA GLY A 155 -8.65 6.37 18.95
C GLY A 155 -8.72 7.11 17.60
N PHE A 156 -9.05 6.42 16.49
CA PHE A 156 -9.04 7.00 15.14
C PHE A 156 -10.32 6.70 14.36
N PHE A 157 -10.75 5.43 14.25
CA PHE A 157 -11.79 5.03 13.31
C PHE A 157 -13.02 4.45 14.01
N ALA A 158 -14.17 4.94 13.60
CA ALA A 158 -15.48 4.39 13.97
C ALA A 158 -15.91 3.24 13.01
N GLY A 159 -15.08 2.85 12.08
CA GLY A 159 -15.34 1.92 10.99
C GLY A 159 -14.82 2.48 9.67
N GLY A 160 -15.38 2.08 8.54
CA GLY A 160 -15.01 2.60 7.23
C GLY A 160 -13.99 1.75 6.48
N HIS A 161 -13.60 2.22 5.29
CA HIS A 161 -12.58 1.64 4.43
C HIS A 161 -11.52 2.69 4.11
N GLY A 162 -10.26 2.43 4.43
CA GLY A 162 -9.18 3.38 4.21
C GLY A 162 -7.81 2.72 4.15
N ASP A 163 -6.76 3.52 4.17
CA ASP A 163 -5.36 3.09 4.03
C ASP A 163 -5.23 2.00 2.98
N PHE A 164 -4.96 2.37 1.75
CA PHE A 164 -5.13 1.47 0.62
C PHE A 164 -4.00 1.60 -0.41
N SER A 165 -3.98 0.68 -1.35
CA SER A 165 -3.14 0.73 -2.54
C SER A 165 -3.92 0.18 -3.73
N VAL A 166 -3.67 0.74 -4.93
CA VAL A 166 -4.30 0.31 -6.19
C VAL A 166 -3.24 -0.09 -7.18
N ILE A 167 -3.42 -1.25 -7.82
CA ILE A 167 -2.49 -1.77 -8.81
C ILE A 167 -3.25 -2.41 -9.98
N PRO A 168 -2.83 -2.21 -11.25
CA PRO A 168 -3.39 -2.96 -12.36
C PRO A 168 -2.83 -4.39 -12.40
N ASP A 169 -3.57 -5.33 -12.99
CA ASP A 169 -2.98 -6.58 -13.45
C ASP A 169 -2.06 -6.36 -14.66
N ARG A 170 -1.27 -7.38 -14.99
CA ARG A 170 -0.29 -7.30 -16.09
C ARG A 170 -0.94 -7.17 -17.48
N GLU A 171 -2.13 -7.70 -17.63
CA GLU A 171 -2.94 -7.63 -18.83
C GLU A 171 -3.71 -6.32 -18.98
N ARG A 172 -3.71 -5.47 -17.94
CA ARG A 172 -4.53 -4.25 -17.83
C ARG A 172 -6.02 -4.55 -18.04
N ALA A 173 -6.48 -5.69 -17.51
CA ALA A 173 -7.90 -6.03 -17.50
C ALA A 173 -8.62 -5.39 -16.31
N TYR A 174 -7.96 -5.33 -15.16
CA TYR A 174 -8.51 -4.78 -13.93
C TYR A 174 -7.49 -3.94 -13.17
N PHE A 175 -8.00 -2.95 -12.41
CA PHE A 175 -7.35 -2.42 -11.22
C PHE A 175 -7.82 -3.18 -10.00
N TYR A 176 -6.89 -3.57 -9.12
CA TYR A 176 -7.15 -4.19 -7.83
C TYR A 176 -6.84 -3.19 -6.72
N PHE A 177 -7.79 -3.08 -5.78
CA PHE A 177 -7.69 -2.28 -4.58
C PHE A 177 -7.42 -3.21 -3.41
N LEU A 178 -6.32 -3.02 -2.69
CA LEU A 178 -6.13 -3.60 -1.38
C LEU A 178 -6.36 -2.47 -0.36
N PHE A 179 -7.21 -2.69 0.62
CA PHE A 179 -7.60 -1.65 1.57
C PHE A 179 -7.90 -2.23 2.95
N THR A 180 -7.78 -1.39 3.98
CA THR A 180 -8.14 -1.79 5.33
C THR A 180 -9.63 -1.59 5.57
N ASN A 181 -10.32 -2.64 6.03
CA ASN A 181 -11.67 -2.55 6.57
C ASN A 181 -11.62 -2.44 8.10
N TYR A 182 -12.06 -1.31 8.63
CA TYR A 182 -12.08 -0.99 10.06
C TYR A 182 -13.45 -1.23 10.71
N GLY A 183 -14.49 -1.56 9.94
CA GLY A 183 -15.87 -1.64 10.40
C GLY A 183 -16.45 -3.04 10.48
N GLY A 184 -17.63 -3.14 11.08
CA GLY A 184 -18.40 -4.37 11.17
C GLY A 184 -17.85 -5.40 12.14
N ASP A 185 -18.31 -6.64 12.00
CA ASP A 185 -17.84 -7.76 12.80
C ASP A 185 -16.36 -8.08 12.51
N VAL A 186 -15.62 -8.53 13.53
CA VAL A 186 -14.18 -8.87 13.41
C VAL A 186 -13.87 -9.82 12.26
N ILE A 187 -14.80 -10.72 11.91
CA ILE A 187 -14.62 -11.67 10.79
C ILE A 187 -14.52 -10.98 9.43
N GLY A 188 -15.06 -9.75 9.31
CA GLY A 188 -14.96 -8.91 8.10
C GLY A 188 -13.83 -7.89 8.14
N GLN A 189 -13.15 -7.74 9.29
CA GLN A 189 -12.12 -6.72 9.47
C GLN A 189 -10.73 -7.18 9.02
N GLY A 190 -9.88 -6.22 8.66
CA GLY A 190 -8.52 -6.43 8.19
C GLY A 190 -8.33 -5.98 6.74
N ILE A 191 -7.35 -6.54 6.05
CA ILE A 191 -7.08 -6.21 4.65
C ILE A 191 -8.07 -6.91 3.75
N ALA A 192 -8.86 -6.13 3.01
CA ALA A 192 -9.82 -6.60 2.03
C ALA A 192 -9.41 -6.20 0.61
N THR A 193 -10.10 -6.74 -0.40
CA THR A 193 -9.80 -6.44 -1.79
C THR A 193 -11.07 -6.16 -2.60
N ALA A 194 -10.91 -5.28 -3.60
CA ALA A 194 -11.90 -4.98 -4.61
C ALA A 194 -11.23 -4.89 -5.99
N ARG A 195 -12.01 -4.93 -7.05
CA ARG A 195 -11.50 -4.70 -8.40
C ARG A 195 -12.43 -3.83 -9.22
N MET A 196 -11.87 -3.19 -10.24
CA MET A 196 -12.59 -2.39 -11.23
C MET A 196 -12.04 -2.73 -12.62
N ALA A 197 -12.86 -2.87 -13.63
CA ALA A 197 -12.35 -3.03 -14.98
C ALA A 197 -11.45 -1.84 -15.36
N PHE A 198 -10.33 -2.10 -16.02
CA PHE A 198 -9.35 -1.06 -16.35
C PHE A 198 -9.95 0.06 -17.20
N GLU A 199 -10.91 -0.27 -18.07
CA GLU A 199 -11.62 0.67 -18.94
C GLU A 199 -12.53 1.64 -18.16
N ASP A 200 -13.01 1.24 -16.97
CA ASP A 200 -13.94 2.03 -16.15
C ASP A 200 -13.26 3.17 -15.36
N ARG A 201 -11.92 3.33 -15.44
CA ARG A 201 -11.17 4.36 -14.69
C ARG A 201 -11.64 5.79 -14.95
N LYS A 202 -12.30 6.04 -16.08
CA LYS A 202 -12.86 7.35 -16.43
C LYS A 202 -14.20 7.65 -15.75
N MET A 203 -14.93 6.61 -15.34
CA MET A 203 -16.20 6.69 -14.61
C MET A 203 -16.26 5.62 -13.51
N PRO A 204 -15.39 5.72 -12.50
CA PRO A 204 -15.13 4.62 -11.57
C PRO A 204 -16.23 4.46 -10.50
N SER A 205 -17.02 5.49 -10.23
CA SER A 205 -18.09 5.43 -9.22
C SER A 205 -19.18 4.45 -9.65
N GLY A 206 -19.40 3.42 -8.80
CA GLY A 206 -20.33 2.32 -9.09
C GLY A 206 -19.74 1.20 -9.96
N ALA A 207 -18.50 1.32 -10.47
CA ALA A 207 -17.84 0.31 -11.28
C ALA A 207 -16.90 -0.61 -10.49
N VAL A 208 -16.71 -0.35 -9.20
CA VAL A 208 -15.86 -1.16 -8.33
C VAL A 208 -16.66 -2.30 -7.70
N TRP A 209 -16.07 -3.49 -7.67
CA TRP A 209 -16.65 -4.72 -7.12
C TRP A 209 -15.77 -5.32 -6.06
N LYS A 210 -16.30 -5.50 -4.86
CA LYS A 210 -15.61 -6.11 -3.71
C LYS A 210 -15.65 -7.63 -3.78
N TYR A 211 -14.60 -8.25 -3.24
CA TYR A 211 -14.55 -9.68 -3.02
C TYR A 211 -15.27 -10.05 -1.72
N PHE A 212 -16.29 -10.92 -1.87
CA PHE A 212 -17.04 -11.45 -0.75
C PHE A 212 -17.46 -12.89 -1.02
N ALA A 213 -17.26 -13.78 -0.04
CA ALA A 213 -17.69 -15.17 -0.05
C ALA A 213 -17.32 -15.95 -1.33
N GLY A 214 -16.13 -15.69 -1.88
CA GLY A 214 -15.61 -16.40 -3.06
C GLY A 214 -15.95 -15.74 -4.40
N ALA A 215 -16.60 -14.57 -4.42
CA ALA A 215 -17.00 -13.89 -5.64
C ALA A 215 -16.71 -12.37 -5.62
N TRP A 216 -16.48 -11.80 -6.81
CA TRP A 216 -16.39 -10.37 -7.06
C TRP A 216 -17.77 -9.81 -7.40
N ALA A 217 -18.67 -9.74 -6.41
CA ALA A 217 -20.09 -9.47 -6.65
C ALA A 217 -20.71 -8.41 -5.74
N GLU A 218 -20.05 -8.03 -4.66
CA GLU A 218 -20.54 -6.97 -3.79
C GLU A 218 -20.18 -5.60 -4.36
N PRO A 219 -21.09 -4.61 -4.32
CA PRO A 219 -20.79 -3.28 -4.85
C PRO A 219 -19.70 -2.58 -4.03
N GLY A 220 -18.86 -1.77 -4.67
CA GLY A 220 -17.86 -0.94 -4.01
C GLY A 220 -18.47 -0.01 -2.97
N LEU A 221 -19.59 0.60 -3.31
CA LEU A 221 -20.34 1.47 -2.41
C LEU A 221 -21.30 0.63 -1.55
N GLY A 222 -20.98 0.48 -0.26
CA GLY A 222 -21.82 -0.18 0.73
C GLY A 222 -21.86 -1.72 0.68
N GLY A 223 -21.06 -2.38 -0.17
CA GLY A 223 -20.99 -3.85 -0.22
C GLY A 223 -20.12 -4.44 0.89
N ARG A 224 -20.36 -5.71 1.22
CA ARG A 224 -19.61 -6.49 2.20
C ARG A 224 -18.23 -6.89 1.66
N VAL A 225 -17.35 -7.35 2.54
CA VAL A 225 -16.01 -7.86 2.19
C VAL A 225 -15.70 -9.18 2.88
N THR A 226 -14.87 -10.00 2.23
CA THR A 226 -14.14 -11.08 2.87
C THR A 226 -12.67 -10.66 2.90
N PRO A 227 -12.07 -10.46 4.09
CA PRO A 227 -10.69 -10.01 4.16
C PRO A 227 -9.71 -11.08 3.66
N VAL A 228 -8.65 -10.63 3.00
CA VAL A 228 -7.49 -11.44 2.60
C VAL A 228 -6.64 -11.76 3.83
N PHE A 229 -6.38 -10.75 4.66
CA PHE A 229 -5.70 -10.89 5.95
C PHE A 229 -6.65 -10.38 7.02
N ARG A 230 -7.22 -11.31 7.80
CA ARG A 230 -8.23 -11.01 8.82
C ARG A 230 -7.59 -10.40 10.06
N ALA A 231 -8.33 -9.49 10.71
CA ALA A 231 -7.98 -9.02 12.04
C ALA A 231 -8.14 -10.17 13.08
N GLU A 232 -7.16 -10.31 13.95
CA GLU A 232 -7.22 -11.23 15.10
C GLU A 232 -8.00 -10.60 16.26
N THR A 233 -7.84 -9.29 16.45
CA THR A 233 -8.58 -8.50 17.43
C THR A 233 -9.18 -7.28 16.75
N SER A 234 -10.47 -7.06 17.02
CA SER A 234 -11.30 -6.04 16.39
C SER A 234 -10.72 -4.62 16.49
N TRP A 235 -10.90 -3.86 15.42
CA TRP A 235 -10.60 -2.42 15.34
C TRP A 235 -11.44 -1.55 16.30
N GLN A 236 -12.55 -2.03 16.83
CA GLN A 236 -13.31 -1.33 17.89
C GLN A 236 -12.59 -1.35 19.24
N ARG A 237 -11.61 -2.22 19.42
CA ARG A 237 -10.86 -2.34 20.67
C ARG A 237 -9.64 -1.43 20.71
N ALA A 238 -9.20 -1.08 21.92
CA ALA A 238 -7.97 -0.31 22.10
C ALA A 238 -6.69 -1.15 21.85
N ASP A 239 -6.78 -2.47 22.02
CA ASP A 239 -5.72 -3.44 21.87
C ASP A 239 -5.86 -4.23 20.57
N THR A 240 -6.21 -3.57 19.49
CA THR A 240 -6.33 -4.12 18.13
C THR A 240 -5.13 -4.97 17.77
N ASP A 241 -5.41 -6.11 17.09
CA ASP A 241 -4.40 -6.92 16.43
C ASP A 241 -4.83 -7.17 14.98
N SER A 242 -4.21 -6.46 14.07
CA SER A 242 -4.57 -6.51 12.65
C SER A 242 -3.47 -6.00 11.74
N PHE A 243 -3.38 -6.56 10.55
CA PHE A 243 -2.69 -5.92 9.44
C PHE A 243 -3.49 -4.74 8.91
N TRP A 244 -2.79 -3.70 8.45
CA TRP A 244 -3.38 -2.48 7.89
C TRP A 244 -2.41 -1.75 6.97
N GLY A 245 -2.89 -0.72 6.24
CA GLY A 245 -2.08 0.14 5.41
C GLY A 245 -1.28 -0.62 4.34
N PRO A 246 -1.95 -1.34 3.41
CA PRO A 246 -1.27 -2.12 2.38
C PRO A 246 -0.59 -1.21 1.36
N ALA A 247 0.64 -1.55 0.96
CA ALA A 247 1.34 -0.98 -0.18
C ALA A 247 1.75 -2.10 -1.13
N VAL A 248 1.13 -2.17 -2.31
CA VAL A 248 1.33 -3.27 -3.26
C VAL A 248 2.11 -2.81 -4.49
N HIS A 249 3.04 -3.65 -4.95
CA HIS A 249 3.75 -3.48 -6.22
C HIS A 249 3.84 -4.81 -6.98
N PHE A 250 3.98 -4.74 -8.28
CA PHE A 250 4.41 -5.88 -9.08
C PHE A 250 5.93 -5.91 -9.13
N ASN A 251 6.51 -7.04 -8.75
CA ASN A 251 7.94 -7.26 -8.84
C ASN A 251 8.29 -8.04 -10.11
N THR A 252 9.00 -7.39 -11.03
CA THR A 252 9.34 -7.96 -12.34
C THR A 252 10.38 -9.07 -12.25
N SER A 253 11.26 -9.05 -11.23
CA SER A 253 12.24 -10.10 -10.99
C SER A 253 11.61 -11.37 -10.41
N LEU A 254 10.61 -11.22 -9.55
CA LEU A 254 9.87 -12.35 -8.96
C LEU A 254 8.69 -12.81 -9.84
N GLU A 255 8.24 -11.97 -10.79
CA GLU A 255 7.00 -12.18 -11.56
C GLU A 255 5.79 -12.35 -10.63
N SER A 256 5.72 -11.56 -9.58
CA SER A 256 4.70 -11.62 -8.54
C SER A 256 4.37 -10.26 -7.96
N TYR A 257 3.16 -10.12 -7.48
CA TYR A 257 2.78 -8.99 -6.64
C TYR A 257 3.32 -9.20 -5.25
N VAL A 258 3.83 -8.12 -4.66
CA VAL A 258 4.32 -8.07 -3.29
C VAL A 258 3.52 -7.00 -2.57
N VAL A 259 2.90 -7.33 -1.45
CA VAL A 259 2.26 -6.36 -0.56
C VAL A 259 3.08 -6.18 0.69
N LEU A 260 3.37 -4.94 1.04
CA LEU A 260 3.89 -4.56 2.34
C LEU A 260 2.73 -4.18 3.25
N LEU A 261 2.83 -4.55 4.52
CA LEU A 261 1.77 -4.38 5.52
C LEU A 261 2.36 -3.88 6.82
N ASN A 262 1.62 -2.98 7.49
CA ASN A 262 1.82 -2.72 8.90
C ASN A 262 1.08 -3.78 9.73
N ARG A 263 1.49 -3.97 10.99
CA ARG A 263 0.68 -4.70 11.98
C ARG A 263 0.58 -3.88 13.25
N ALA A 264 -0.63 -3.39 13.54
CA ALA A 264 -0.96 -2.88 14.86
C ALA A 264 -1.16 -4.09 15.80
N CYS A 265 -0.45 -4.14 16.92
CA CYS A 265 -0.55 -5.27 17.86
C CYS A 265 -0.36 -4.80 19.28
N CYS A 266 -1.28 -5.13 19.90
CA CYS A 266 -1.92 -5.93 20.93
C CYS A 266 -2.00 -5.11 22.21
N LYS A 267 -1.80 -3.76 22.12
CA LYS A 267 -1.81 -2.80 23.23
C LYS A 267 -2.50 -1.51 22.81
N PRO A 268 -3.06 -0.74 23.76
CA PRO A 268 -3.60 0.58 23.45
C PRO A 268 -2.56 1.51 22.80
N GLY A 269 -3.03 2.33 21.85
CA GLY A 269 -2.20 3.32 21.14
C GLY A 269 -1.53 2.79 19.87
N TRP A 270 -1.95 1.65 19.33
CA TRP A 270 -1.48 1.06 18.07
C TRP A 270 0.03 0.89 17.97
N PRO A 271 0.70 0.25 18.94
CA PRO A 271 2.11 -0.01 18.75
C PRO A 271 2.29 -0.91 17.51
N GLN A 272 3.20 -0.48 16.63
CA GLN A 272 3.47 -1.23 15.42
C GLN A 272 4.41 -2.39 15.75
N GLU A 273 3.98 -3.61 15.44
CA GLU A 273 4.80 -4.81 15.67
C GLU A 273 5.92 -4.94 14.63
N GLY A 274 5.73 -4.32 13.48
CA GLY A 274 6.72 -4.30 12.40
C GLY A 274 6.09 -4.20 11.02
N ILE A 275 6.94 -4.34 10.02
CA ILE A 275 6.57 -4.36 8.61
C ILE A 275 6.63 -5.82 8.12
N TYR A 276 5.61 -6.21 7.38
CA TYR A 276 5.44 -7.56 6.84
C TYR A 276 5.37 -7.52 5.31
N ALA A 277 5.75 -8.61 4.67
CA ALA A 277 5.59 -8.82 3.24
C ALA A 277 4.81 -10.11 2.96
N SER A 278 3.97 -10.08 1.94
CA SER A 278 3.27 -11.23 1.38
C SER A 278 3.30 -11.17 -0.15
N LEU A 279 3.28 -12.32 -0.79
CA LEU A 279 3.44 -12.46 -2.24
C LEU A 279 2.22 -13.17 -2.84
N ASN A 280 1.86 -12.76 -4.07
CA ASN A 280 0.81 -13.40 -4.84
C ASN A 280 1.11 -13.25 -6.35
N PRO A 281 1.16 -14.31 -7.14
CA PRO A 281 1.38 -14.21 -8.58
C PRO A 281 0.16 -13.62 -9.33
N ASP A 282 -1.04 -13.67 -8.75
CA ASP A 282 -2.29 -13.23 -9.37
C ASP A 282 -3.18 -12.50 -8.36
N PRO A 283 -3.31 -11.16 -8.44
CA PRO A 283 -4.15 -10.39 -7.52
C PRO A 283 -5.64 -10.69 -7.69
N GLY A 284 -6.03 -11.29 -8.82
CA GLY A 284 -7.37 -11.78 -9.10
C GLY A 284 -7.75 -13.02 -8.31
N ASN A 285 -6.77 -13.69 -7.68
CA ASN A 285 -6.96 -14.79 -6.74
C ASN A 285 -6.66 -14.32 -5.30
N PRO A 286 -7.64 -13.82 -4.54
CA PRO A 286 -7.42 -13.33 -3.18
C PRO A 286 -6.88 -14.38 -2.20
N ALA A 287 -7.13 -15.67 -2.46
CA ALA A 287 -6.59 -16.77 -1.65
C ALA A 287 -5.14 -17.13 -2.01
N GLY A 288 -4.56 -16.50 -3.02
CA GLY A 288 -3.19 -16.76 -3.48
C GLY A 288 -2.10 -16.02 -2.71
N TRP A 289 -2.46 -15.09 -1.82
CA TRP A 289 -1.49 -14.40 -0.99
C TRP A 289 -0.83 -15.35 0.01
N SER A 290 0.50 -15.32 0.08
CA SER A 290 1.24 -16.08 1.08
C SER A 290 0.97 -15.56 2.49
N GLU A 291 1.25 -16.37 3.52
CA GLU A 291 1.25 -15.87 4.89
C GLU A 291 2.22 -14.69 5.03
N PRO A 292 1.80 -13.56 5.64
CA PRO A 292 2.67 -12.41 5.83
C PRO A 292 3.88 -12.74 6.70
N VAL A 293 5.08 -12.46 6.20
CA VAL A 293 6.34 -12.66 6.91
C VAL A 293 6.90 -11.30 7.33
N ARG A 294 7.26 -11.17 8.62
CA ARG A 294 7.85 -9.93 9.11
C ARG A 294 9.24 -9.71 8.56
N ILE A 295 9.46 -8.60 7.85
CA ILE A 295 10.74 -8.21 7.26
C ILE A 295 11.49 -7.17 8.10
N LEU A 296 10.79 -6.42 8.93
CA LEU A 296 11.39 -5.39 9.78
C LEU A 296 10.60 -5.27 11.08
N ARG A 297 11.26 -5.44 12.23
CA ARG A 297 10.61 -5.39 13.55
C ARG A 297 10.52 -3.97 14.08
N ASP A 298 11.65 -3.28 14.15
CA ASP A 298 11.75 -1.94 14.72
C ASP A 298 12.52 -1.06 13.75
N ILE A 299 11.94 0.08 13.44
CA ILE A 299 12.55 1.05 12.53
C ILE A 299 13.52 2.00 13.24
N GLY A 300 13.52 2.02 14.58
CA GLY A 300 14.37 2.90 15.38
C GLY A 300 13.92 4.36 15.42
N TRP A 301 12.75 4.69 14.86
CA TRP A 301 12.05 5.97 15.00
C TRP A 301 10.54 5.77 14.95
N GLY A 302 9.78 6.71 15.49
CA GLY A 302 8.33 6.77 15.32
C GLY A 302 7.94 7.81 14.27
N PRO A 303 6.76 7.69 13.65
CA PRO A 303 5.91 6.50 13.63
C PRO A 303 6.46 5.40 12.71
N GLY A 304 6.16 4.14 13.05
CA GLY A 304 6.66 2.94 12.35
C GLY A 304 5.67 2.33 11.37
N TYR A 305 4.92 3.14 10.64
CA TYR A 305 3.89 2.71 9.70
C TYR A 305 4.06 3.35 8.32
N TYR A 306 3.19 3.00 7.36
CA TYR A 306 3.23 3.34 5.94
C TYR A 306 4.53 2.87 5.26
N PRO A 307 4.76 1.53 5.22
CA PRO A 307 5.85 0.98 4.43
C PRO A 307 5.54 1.14 2.95
N GLN A 308 6.51 1.58 2.19
CA GLN A 308 6.40 1.75 0.75
C GLN A 308 7.74 1.47 0.10
N VAL A 309 7.74 0.89 -1.08
CA VAL A 309 8.94 0.77 -1.90
C VAL A 309 8.90 1.77 -3.06
N ILE A 310 10.07 2.17 -3.50
CA ILE A 310 10.27 2.83 -4.80
C ILE A 310 11.44 2.12 -5.46
N GLY A 311 11.22 1.64 -6.68
CA GLY A 311 12.22 0.91 -7.42
C GLY A 311 13.48 1.73 -7.70
N LEU A 312 14.61 1.04 -7.87
CA LEU A 312 15.93 1.63 -8.11
C LEU A 312 16.32 1.62 -9.59
N GLY A 313 15.62 0.84 -10.41
CA GLY A 313 15.84 0.77 -11.85
C GLY A 313 15.25 1.95 -12.62
N PRO A 314 15.72 2.20 -13.84
CA PRO A 314 15.19 3.25 -14.69
C PRO A 314 13.69 3.06 -14.99
N GLY A 315 12.88 4.09 -14.72
CA GLY A 315 11.44 4.06 -14.98
C GLY A 315 10.62 3.29 -13.94
N GLU A 316 11.26 2.65 -12.97
CA GLU A 316 10.55 1.97 -11.88
C GLU A 316 9.85 2.98 -10.96
N THR A 317 8.78 2.52 -10.29
CA THR A 317 7.91 3.34 -9.44
C THR A 317 7.66 2.64 -8.10
N ASP A 318 6.63 3.07 -7.39
CA ASP A 318 6.09 2.38 -6.21
C ASP A 318 5.20 1.18 -6.59
N THR A 319 4.75 1.10 -7.83
CA THR A 319 3.85 0.02 -8.32
C THR A 319 4.55 -0.97 -9.26
N GLU A 320 5.69 -0.64 -9.84
CA GLU A 320 6.51 -1.55 -10.66
C GLU A 320 7.97 -1.50 -10.21
N VAL A 321 8.50 -2.63 -9.75
CA VAL A 321 9.80 -2.76 -9.09
C VAL A 321 10.55 -3.95 -9.67
N GLY A 322 11.84 -3.78 -9.92
CA GLY A 322 12.74 -4.84 -10.40
C GLY A 322 13.44 -5.59 -9.27
N GLU A 323 14.76 -5.74 -9.45
CA GLU A 323 15.62 -6.52 -8.53
C GLU A 323 15.85 -5.80 -7.20
N GLY A 324 15.81 -4.47 -7.17
CA GLY A 324 16.07 -3.67 -5.98
C GLY A 324 15.10 -2.51 -5.81
N ALA A 325 14.72 -2.23 -4.57
CA ALA A 325 13.88 -1.09 -4.23
C ALA A 325 14.31 -0.44 -2.93
N ARG A 326 14.13 0.87 -2.84
CA ARG A 326 14.27 1.61 -1.60
C ARG A 326 13.04 1.40 -0.73
N LEU A 327 13.20 0.90 0.50
CA LEU A 327 12.10 0.78 1.46
C LEU A 327 11.99 2.07 2.29
N TYR A 328 10.89 2.76 2.15
CA TYR A 328 10.49 3.87 3.00
C TYR A 328 9.53 3.40 4.08
N VAL A 329 9.62 3.99 5.26
CA VAL A 329 8.63 3.89 6.33
C VAL A 329 8.36 5.30 6.82
N HIS A 330 7.14 5.78 6.65
CA HIS A 330 6.74 7.15 6.96
C HIS A 330 7.68 8.20 6.34
N GLY A 331 7.97 8.04 5.05
CA GLY A 331 8.83 8.95 4.28
C GLY A 331 10.32 8.93 4.61
N ARG A 332 10.77 8.00 5.45
CA ARG A 332 12.17 7.80 5.83
C ARG A 332 12.67 6.44 5.42
N SER A 333 13.93 6.35 5.04
CA SER A 333 14.54 5.11 4.62
C SER A 333 15.99 5.01 5.08
N LYS A 334 16.38 3.81 5.49
CA LYS A 334 17.76 3.35 5.66
C LYS A 334 17.94 1.91 5.22
N TRP A 335 17.01 1.43 4.37
CA TRP A 335 16.98 0.06 3.89
C TRP A 335 16.65 -0.02 2.40
N GLU A 336 17.11 -1.11 1.83
CA GLU A 336 16.71 -1.60 0.51
C GLU A 336 16.13 -3.00 0.63
N LEU A 337 15.19 -3.33 -0.24
CA LEU A 337 14.71 -4.68 -0.47
C LEU A 337 15.34 -5.19 -1.77
N VAL A 338 15.91 -6.39 -1.69
CA VAL A 338 16.45 -7.10 -2.85
C VAL A 338 15.58 -8.31 -3.14
N PHE A 339 15.18 -8.44 -4.39
CA PHE A 339 14.24 -9.44 -4.89
C PHE A 339 14.96 -10.39 -5.85
N THR A 340 15.06 -11.66 -5.50
CA THR A 340 15.73 -12.66 -6.35
C THR A 340 14.92 -13.95 -6.43
N LYS A 341 15.02 -14.63 -7.57
CA LYS A 341 14.49 -16.00 -7.71
C LYS A 341 15.43 -16.97 -6.97
N GLY A 342 14.87 -17.85 -6.16
CA GLY A 342 15.64 -18.81 -5.35
C GLY A 342 14.72 -19.60 -4.44
N ASP A 343 15.22 -20.30 -3.45
CA ASP A 343 14.37 -20.98 -2.45
C ASP A 343 13.53 -19.95 -1.71
N PHE A 344 12.23 -20.25 -1.48
CA PHE A 344 11.32 -19.29 -0.84
C PHE A 344 11.92 -18.85 0.50
N PHE A 345 12.27 -17.57 0.56
CA PHE A 345 12.90 -16.98 1.72
C PHE A 345 12.52 -15.50 1.79
N ILE A 346 11.83 -15.14 2.84
CA ILE A 346 11.66 -13.74 3.21
C ILE A 346 12.48 -13.57 4.47
N SER A 347 13.65 -12.93 4.39
CA SER A 347 14.44 -12.60 5.55
C SER A 347 14.13 -11.17 5.99
N GLY A 348 13.63 -11.08 7.21
CA GLY A 348 13.66 -9.83 7.94
C GLY A 348 14.87 -9.80 8.86
N ALA A 349 15.37 -8.63 9.19
CA ALA A 349 16.36 -8.47 10.21
C ALA A 349 15.73 -8.74 11.60
N ASP A 350 15.66 -10.02 12.00
CA ASP A 350 15.51 -10.38 13.42
C ASP A 350 16.79 -10.08 14.23
N GLN A 351 17.81 -9.52 13.58
CA GLN A 351 18.96 -8.94 14.26
C GLN A 351 18.48 -7.61 14.87
N PRO A 352 18.58 -7.43 16.20
CA PRO A 352 18.44 -6.11 16.77
C PRO A 352 19.45 -5.21 16.07
N LEU A 353 18.98 -4.12 15.45
CA LEU A 353 19.86 -3.06 14.98
C LEU A 353 20.73 -2.68 16.20
N ASP A 354 22.05 -2.78 16.08
CA ASP A 354 22.97 -2.36 17.14
C ASP A 354 22.63 -0.90 17.48
N PRO A 355 22.08 -0.61 18.66
CA PRO A 355 21.72 0.75 19.03
C PRO A 355 22.95 1.65 19.20
N SER A 356 24.14 1.08 19.16
CA SER A 356 25.43 1.79 19.24
C SER A 356 26.05 2.09 17.87
N ALA A 357 25.48 1.60 16.76
CA ALA A 357 25.97 1.94 15.43
C ALA A 357 25.70 3.43 15.17
N PRO A 358 26.71 4.26 14.93
CA PRO A 358 26.53 5.69 14.70
C PRO A 358 25.67 5.90 13.46
N MET A 359 24.56 6.62 13.64
CA MET A 359 23.68 7.01 12.54
C MET A 359 24.50 7.77 11.49
N PRO A 360 24.36 7.47 10.19
CA PRO A 360 25.13 8.14 9.13
C PRO A 360 24.89 9.66 9.00
N GLY A 361 24.10 10.28 9.87
CA GLY A 361 23.83 11.72 9.92
C GLY A 361 24.55 12.49 11.03
N ASP A 362 25.11 11.83 12.04
CA ASP A 362 25.69 12.51 13.22
C ASP A 362 27.07 13.13 12.99
N ARG A 363 27.64 13.03 11.79
CA ARG A 363 28.97 13.59 11.48
C ARG A 363 28.95 14.98 10.84
N LEU A 364 27.79 15.59 10.62
CA LEU A 364 27.73 16.90 9.93
C LEU A 364 27.63 18.12 10.86
N ASP A 365 27.64 17.97 12.18
CA ASP A 365 27.45 19.12 13.09
C ASP A 365 28.63 19.37 14.09
N GLN A 366 29.82 18.85 13.85
CA GLN A 366 30.98 19.16 14.69
C GLN A 366 32.04 20.13 14.11
N THR A 367 31.74 20.80 12.98
CA THR A 367 32.71 21.76 12.38
C THR A 367 32.22 23.21 12.32
N SER A 368 31.20 23.62 13.06
CA SER A 368 30.79 25.04 13.10
C SER A 368 30.84 25.70 14.49
N THR A 369 31.61 25.20 15.43
CA THR A 369 31.94 25.97 16.65
C THR A 369 33.41 26.36 16.70
N GLY A 370 33.73 27.44 16.03
CA GLY A 370 35.09 27.98 16.11
C GLY A 370 35.32 29.23 15.28
N ARG A 371 34.72 30.36 15.67
CA ARG A 371 35.29 31.72 15.60
C ARG A 371 34.26 32.79 15.98
N ARG A 372 34.16 33.06 17.27
CA ARG A 372 33.91 34.42 17.72
C ARG A 372 35.20 34.93 18.33
N ALA A 373 35.91 35.80 17.63
CA ALA A 373 36.89 36.71 18.20
C ALA A 373 36.51 38.12 17.72
N GLY A 374 36.12 38.92 18.62
CA GLY A 374 36.62 40.23 18.98
C GLY A 374 36.54 41.35 17.94
N ARG A 375 35.57 42.22 18.03
CA ARG A 375 35.74 43.66 18.42
C ARG A 375 34.36 44.33 18.40
#